data_a85dc4b9af7ea43bd08c94de19366427
#
_entry.id   a85dc4b9af7ea43bd08c94de19366427
#
_cell.length_a   1.000
_cell.length_b   1.000
_cell.length_c   1.000
_cell.angle_alpha   90.00
_cell.angle_beta   90.00
_cell.angle_gamma   90.00
#
_symmetry.space_group_name_H-M   'P 1'
#
loop_
_entity.id
_entity.type
_entity.pdbx_description
1 polymer ?
#
loop_
_entity_poly.entity_id
_entity_poly.type
_entity_poly.pdbx_seq_one_letter_code
_entity_poly.pdbx_strand_id
1 'polypeptide(L)'
;MVDVAVGGHETILLVEDEPAILEMTERMLQHLGYNVITASNPCEAFLLVEKLKDEIHLLITDVIMPEMNGRDLAERLMNLKKGMKCLFMSGYSPEIVASQGVLVEEVSFMQKPFSHIEMAAKIRDVIDKGKPFS
;
A
#
# COMPACT_ATOMS: atom_id res chain seq x y z
N MET A 1 19.11 -4.61 18.66
CA MET A 1 19.26 -4.63 17.93
C MET A 1 18.38 -4.58 17.02
N VAL A 2 18.25 -4.23 16.35
CA VAL A 2 17.42 -4.13 15.64
C VAL A 2 17.09 -4.92 14.82
N ASP A 3 16.20 -5.06 14.45
CA ASP A 3 15.77 -5.82 13.71
C ASP A 3 15.78 -5.63 12.42
N VAL A 4 16.78 -5.70 11.96
CA VAL A 4 17.00 -5.67 10.59
C VAL A 4 16.35 -6.74 9.87
N ALA A 5 15.84 -7.66 10.56
CA ALA A 5 15.22 -8.77 9.88
C ALA A 5 13.82 -8.49 9.39
N VAL A 6 13.34 -7.28 9.55
CA VAL A 6 11.96 -6.97 9.22
C VAL A 6 11.75 -6.59 7.76
N GLY A 7 12.70 -6.85 6.91
CA GLY A 7 12.55 -6.60 5.49
C GLY A 7 11.98 -7.81 4.76
N GLY A 8 12.05 -7.78 3.45
CA GLY A 8 11.57 -8.87 2.62
C GLY A 8 11.99 -8.72 1.18
N HIS A 9 11.42 -9.53 0.32
CA HIS A 9 11.73 -9.53 -1.11
C HIS A 9 10.47 -9.53 -1.97
N GLU A 10 9.32 -9.39 -1.35
CA GLU A 10 8.06 -9.41 -2.07
C GLU A 10 7.92 -8.18 -2.97
N THR A 11 6.97 -8.22 -3.88
CA THR A 11 6.71 -7.11 -4.79
C THR A 11 5.55 -6.27 -4.25
N ILE A 12 5.78 -4.98 -4.14
CA ILE A 12 4.83 -4.03 -3.59
C ILE A 12 4.48 -3.00 -4.66
N LEU A 13 3.18 -2.80 -4.88
CA LEU A 13 2.70 -1.70 -5.69
C LEU A 13 2.35 -0.55 -4.75
N LEU A 14 3.01 0.57 -4.93
CA LEU A 14 2.83 1.75 -4.09
C LEU A 14 2.14 2.84 -4.90
N VAL A 15 0.96 3.26 -4.45
CA VAL A 15 0.20 4.32 -5.11
C VAL A 15 0.09 5.53 -4.19
N GLU A 16 0.64 6.64 -4.60
CA GLU A 16 0.71 7.87 -3.82
C GLU A 16 0.76 9.05 -4.76
N ASP A 17 -0.14 10.02 -4.59
CA ASP A 17 -0.22 11.15 -5.50
C ASP A 17 0.73 12.29 -5.18
N GLU A 18 1.32 12.34 -3.99
CA GLU A 18 2.30 13.35 -3.65
C GLU A 18 3.71 12.88 -4.00
N PRO A 19 4.39 13.53 -4.97
CA PRO A 19 5.69 13.03 -5.43
C PRO A 19 6.75 12.87 -4.35
N ALA A 20 6.81 13.80 -3.41
CA ALA A 20 7.83 13.73 -2.36
C ALA A 20 7.60 12.54 -1.44
N ILE A 21 6.34 12.28 -1.11
CA ILE A 21 6.00 11.13 -0.25
C ILE A 21 6.21 9.84 -1.01
N LEU A 22 5.83 9.81 -2.29
CA LEU A 22 6.03 8.64 -3.13
C LEU A 22 7.50 8.25 -3.18
N GLU A 23 8.37 9.23 -3.45
CA GLU A 23 9.79 8.95 -3.56
C GLU A 23 10.38 8.51 -2.23
N MET A 24 10.02 9.18 -1.15
CA MET A 24 10.52 8.81 0.18
C MET A 24 10.11 7.39 0.55
N THR A 25 8.84 7.08 0.34
CA THR A 25 8.31 5.77 0.69
C THR A 25 8.93 4.67 -0.17
N GLU A 26 9.10 4.95 -1.46
CA GLU A 26 9.75 4.01 -2.36
C GLU A 26 11.15 3.66 -1.88
N ARG A 27 11.93 4.67 -1.49
CA ARG A 27 13.29 4.46 -1.01
C ARG A 27 13.32 3.63 0.27
N MET A 28 12.39 3.90 1.18
CA MET A 28 12.29 3.14 2.42
C MET A 28 12.03 1.67 2.13
N LEU A 29 11.10 1.39 1.22
CA LEU A 29 10.74 0.02 0.88
C LEU A 29 11.89 -0.70 0.17
N GLN A 30 12.57 -0.01 -0.74
CA GLN A 30 13.71 -0.60 -1.43
C GLN A 30 14.83 -0.92 -0.46
N HIS A 31 15.04 -0.05 0.52
CA HIS A 31 16.07 -0.27 1.53
C HIS A 31 15.77 -1.52 2.37
N LEU A 32 14.50 -1.83 2.53
CA LEU A 32 14.07 -3.04 3.24
C LEU A 32 14.13 -4.29 2.36
N GLY A 33 14.50 -4.16 1.11
CA GLY A 33 14.69 -5.29 0.20
C GLY A 33 13.55 -5.57 -0.76
N TYR A 34 12.43 -4.85 -0.63
CA TYR A 34 11.27 -5.11 -1.46
C TYR A 34 11.46 -4.65 -2.90
N ASN A 35 10.75 -5.32 -3.80
CA ASN A 35 10.63 -4.89 -5.18
C ASN A 35 9.47 -3.89 -5.21
N VAL A 36 9.73 -2.65 -5.57
CA VAL A 36 8.72 -1.60 -5.50
C VAL A 36 8.36 -1.11 -6.89
N ILE A 37 7.06 -1.11 -7.18
CA ILE A 37 6.50 -0.56 -8.40
C ILE A 37 5.66 0.63 -7.95
N THR A 38 5.90 1.80 -8.51
CA THR A 38 5.21 3.01 -8.09
C THR A 38 4.23 3.50 -9.13
N ALA A 39 3.14 4.09 -8.65
CA ALA A 39 2.17 4.77 -9.49
C ALA A 39 1.76 6.04 -8.78
N SER A 40 1.61 7.12 -9.51
CA SER A 40 1.26 8.41 -8.94
C SER A 40 -0.24 8.67 -8.97
N ASN A 41 -1.01 7.79 -9.57
CA ASN A 41 -2.47 7.90 -9.62
C ASN A 41 -3.08 6.53 -9.96
N PRO A 42 -4.39 6.38 -9.78
CA PRO A 42 -5.06 5.10 -10.06
C PRO A 42 -4.94 4.63 -11.51
N CYS A 43 -5.02 5.55 -12.46
CA CYS A 43 -4.92 5.19 -13.88
C CYS A 43 -3.57 4.54 -14.19
N GLU A 44 -2.51 5.14 -13.68
CA GLU A 44 -1.17 4.59 -13.86
C GLU A 44 -1.05 3.22 -13.21
N ALA A 45 -1.67 3.05 -12.05
CA ALA A 45 -1.65 1.76 -11.37
C ALA A 45 -2.31 0.68 -12.20
N PHE A 46 -3.47 0.97 -12.80
CA PHE A 46 -4.16 0.00 -13.66
C PHE A 46 -3.31 -0.40 -14.85
N LEU A 47 -2.70 0.59 -15.51
CA LEU A 47 -1.87 0.30 -16.68
C LEU A 47 -0.67 -0.57 -16.32
N LEU A 48 -0.04 -0.30 -15.19
CA LEU A 48 1.10 -1.08 -14.74
C LEU A 48 0.70 -2.52 -14.42
N VAL A 49 -0.41 -2.69 -13.71
CA VAL A 49 -0.87 -4.02 -13.29
C VAL A 49 -1.26 -4.86 -14.51
N GLU A 50 -1.87 -4.24 -15.52
CA GLU A 50 -2.25 -4.97 -16.72
C GLU A 50 -1.04 -5.49 -17.49
N LYS A 51 0.07 -4.77 -17.44
CA LYS A 51 1.28 -5.16 -18.15
C LYS A 51 2.14 -6.15 -17.38
N LEU A 52 1.99 -6.19 -16.05
CA LEU A 52 2.81 -7.04 -15.23
C LEU A 52 2.30 -8.47 -15.23
N LYS A 53 3.18 -9.40 -15.48
CA LYS A 53 2.85 -10.81 -15.42
C LYS A 53 3.17 -11.38 -14.04
N ASP A 54 4.05 -10.72 -13.32
CA ASP A 54 4.49 -11.19 -12.02
C ASP A 54 3.46 -10.90 -10.94
N GLU A 55 3.55 -11.64 -9.87
CA GLU A 55 2.68 -11.48 -8.73
C GLU A 55 2.96 -10.17 -8.01
N ILE A 56 1.91 -9.51 -7.55
CA ILE A 56 2.02 -8.37 -6.65
C ILE A 56 1.51 -8.84 -5.30
N HIS A 57 2.37 -8.81 -4.30
CA HIS A 57 2.05 -9.34 -2.99
C HIS A 57 1.29 -8.35 -2.12
N LEU A 58 1.55 -7.07 -2.29
CA LEU A 58 0.97 -6.04 -1.45
C LEU A 58 0.71 -4.76 -2.23
N LEU A 59 -0.46 -4.19 -2.05
CA LEU A 59 -0.78 -2.84 -2.50
C LEU A 59 -0.70 -1.91 -1.29
N ILE A 60 0.07 -0.83 -1.40
CA ILE A 60 0.06 0.25 -0.41
C ILE A 60 -0.50 1.46 -1.12
N THR A 61 -1.60 2.00 -0.62
CA THR A 61 -2.25 3.14 -1.25
C THR A 61 -2.84 4.10 -0.24
N ASP A 62 -2.88 5.38 -0.61
CA ASP A 62 -3.64 6.35 0.14
C ASP A 62 -5.12 5.99 0.05
N VAL A 63 -5.86 6.29 1.09
CA VAL A 63 -7.32 6.17 1.06
C VAL A 63 -7.91 7.28 0.21
N ILE A 64 -7.44 8.51 0.40
CA ILE A 64 -8.03 9.68 -0.26
C ILE A 64 -7.12 10.18 -1.36
N MET A 65 -7.61 10.12 -2.60
CA MET A 65 -6.90 10.59 -3.77
C MET A 65 -7.89 11.34 -4.66
N PRO A 66 -7.41 12.26 -5.51
CA PRO A 66 -8.34 13.08 -6.31
C PRO A 66 -9.26 12.29 -7.24
N GLU A 67 -8.75 11.26 -7.90
CA GLU A 67 -9.52 10.56 -8.92
C GLU A 67 -10.40 9.43 -8.39
N MET A 68 -9.96 8.80 -7.31
CA MET A 68 -10.61 7.60 -6.82
C MET A 68 -10.07 7.31 -5.43
N ASN A 69 -10.92 6.87 -4.50
CA ASN A 69 -10.39 6.53 -3.19
C ASN A 69 -9.66 5.18 -3.25
N GLY A 70 -8.82 4.95 -2.26
CA GLY A 70 -7.96 3.76 -2.24
C GLY A 70 -8.72 2.45 -2.13
N ARG A 71 -9.90 2.48 -1.51
CA ARG A 71 -10.72 1.27 -1.40
C ARG A 71 -11.22 0.82 -2.77
N ASP A 72 -11.73 1.76 -3.57
CA ASP A 72 -12.20 1.43 -4.91
C ASP A 72 -11.05 0.94 -5.78
N LEU A 73 -9.89 1.57 -5.64
CA LEU A 73 -8.70 1.13 -6.35
C LEU A 73 -8.34 -0.30 -5.97
N ALA A 74 -8.33 -0.60 -4.66
CA ALA A 74 -7.97 -1.94 -4.19
C ALA A 74 -8.94 -2.99 -4.72
N GLU A 75 -10.23 -2.69 -4.72
CA GLU A 75 -11.23 -3.63 -5.21
C GLU A 75 -11.03 -3.94 -6.69
N ARG A 76 -10.75 -2.92 -7.49
CA ARG A 76 -10.54 -3.10 -8.92
C ARG A 76 -9.26 -3.84 -9.24
N LEU A 77 -8.18 -3.51 -8.52
CA LEU A 77 -6.91 -4.20 -8.73
C LEU A 77 -6.99 -5.65 -8.30
N MET A 78 -7.77 -5.95 -7.27
CA MET A 78 -7.95 -7.31 -6.80
C MET A 78 -8.60 -8.18 -7.88
N ASN A 79 -9.44 -7.60 -8.72
CA ASN A 79 -10.04 -8.34 -9.82
C ASN A 79 -9.01 -8.69 -10.89
N LEU A 80 -7.92 -7.93 -10.98
CA LEU A 80 -6.85 -8.17 -11.94
C LEU A 80 -5.76 -9.07 -11.37
N LYS A 81 -5.49 -8.97 -10.08
CA LYS A 81 -4.44 -9.74 -9.42
C LYS A 81 -4.98 -10.34 -8.13
N LYS A 82 -5.39 -11.59 -8.19
CA LYS A 82 -5.94 -12.29 -7.01
C LYS A 82 -4.86 -12.53 -5.97
N GLY A 83 -5.28 -12.52 -4.71
CA GLY A 83 -4.39 -12.82 -3.61
C GLY A 83 -3.56 -11.65 -3.09
N MET A 84 -3.66 -10.50 -3.74
CA MET A 84 -2.94 -9.31 -3.31
C MET A 84 -3.51 -8.80 -2.00
N LYS A 85 -2.63 -8.45 -1.08
CA LYS A 85 -3.04 -7.86 0.19
C LYS A 85 -2.98 -6.34 0.07
N CYS A 86 -3.60 -5.64 1.00
CA CYS A 86 -3.67 -4.18 0.90
C CYS A 86 -3.37 -3.52 2.24
N LEU A 87 -2.56 -2.49 2.21
CA LEU A 87 -2.31 -1.63 3.35
C LEU A 87 -2.71 -0.21 2.95
N PHE A 88 -3.69 0.33 3.65
CA PHE A 88 -4.13 1.71 3.41
C PHE A 88 -3.35 2.66 4.28
N MET A 89 -3.12 3.87 3.78
CA MET A 89 -2.48 4.91 4.57
C MET A 89 -3.21 6.23 4.37
N SER A 90 -3.15 7.09 5.37
CA SER A 90 -3.78 8.40 5.28
C SER A 90 -3.22 9.33 6.35
N GLY A 91 -3.14 10.62 6.02
CA GLY A 91 -2.86 11.68 7.00
C GLY A 91 -4.12 12.25 7.60
N TYR A 92 -5.29 11.80 7.14
CA TYR A 92 -6.57 12.28 7.65
C TYR A 92 -7.03 11.45 8.85
N SER A 93 -7.96 12.01 9.61
CA SER A 93 -8.47 11.32 10.79
C SER A 93 -9.29 10.08 10.41
N PRO A 94 -9.45 9.11 11.34
CA PRO A 94 -10.28 7.95 11.07
C PRO A 94 -11.71 8.30 10.66
N GLU A 95 -12.26 9.41 11.18
CA GLU A 95 -13.61 9.85 10.82
C GLU A 95 -13.69 10.26 9.36
N ILE A 96 -12.69 10.99 8.88
CA ILE A 96 -12.64 11.42 7.49
C ILE A 96 -12.43 10.21 6.58
N VAL A 97 -11.56 9.30 7.00
CA VAL A 97 -11.29 8.08 6.25
C VAL A 97 -12.57 7.24 6.16
N ALA A 98 -13.35 7.17 7.24
CA ALA A 98 -14.61 6.43 7.24
C ALA A 98 -15.61 7.02 6.26
N SER A 99 -15.59 8.34 6.07
CA SER A 99 -16.49 8.98 5.11
C SER A 99 -16.20 8.55 3.67
N GLN A 100 -15.02 7.97 3.42
CA GLN A 100 -14.64 7.45 2.12
C GLN A 100 -14.91 5.94 2.01
N GLY A 101 -15.60 5.37 3.00
CA GLY A 101 -15.96 3.96 2.98
C GLY A 101 -14.92 3.01 3.56
N VAL A 102 -13.92 3.54 4.27
CA VAL A 102 -12.87 2.72 4.86
C VAL A 102 -12.90 2.84 6.38
N LEU A 103 -13.23 1.74 7.06
CA LEU A 103 -13.20 1.71 8.51
C LEU A 103 -11.84 1.16 8.93
N VAL A 104 -11.06 1.99 9.64
CA VAL A 104 -9.67 1.63 9.95
C VAL A 104 -9.56 0.37 10.80
N GLU A 105 -10.58 0.05 11.59
CA GLU A 105 -10.57 -1.16 12.40
C GLU A 105 -10.88 -2.42 11.59
N GLU A 106 -11.31 -2.28 10.35
CA GLU A 106 -11.65 -3.42 9.50
C GLU A 106 -10.63 -3.70 8.42
N VAL A 107 -9.63 -2.85 8.29
CA VAL A 107 -8.61 -2.99 7.24
C VAL A 107 -7.24 -2.80 7.84
N SER A 108 -6.20 -3.18 7.09
CA SER A 108 -4.84 -2.86 7.47
C SER A 108 -4.61 -1.39 7.16
N PHE A 109 -4.22 -0.61 8.14
CA PHE A 109 -4.15 0.84 8.04
C PHE A 109 -2.93 1.39 8.73
N MET A 110 -2.33 2.42 8.14
CA MET A 110 -1.19 3.11 8.74
C MET A 110 -1.42 4.60 8.67
N GLN A 111 -1.29 5.27 9.81
CA GLN A 111 -1.48 6.71 9.91
C GLN A 111 -0.20 7.45 9.53
N LYS A 112 -0.31 8.45 8.69
CA LYS A 112 0.81 9.35 8.39
C LYS A 112 0.90 10.42 9.48
N PRO A 113 2.09 10.87 9.85
CA PRO A 113 3.39 10.37 9.42
C PRO A 113 3.75 9.09 10.18
N PHE A 114 4.59 8.27 9.56
CA PHE A 114 5.02 7.02 10.18
C PHE A 114 6.54 6.92 10.11
N SER A 115 7.12 6.15 11.02
CA SER A 115 8.56 5.93 11.02
C SER A 115 8.91 4.73 10.14
N HIS A 116 10.20 4.59 9.83
CA HIS A 116 10.70 3.41 9.11
C HIS A 116 10.37 2.13 9.86
N ILE A 117 10.49 2.16 11.18
CA ILE A 117 10.25 0.98 12.02
C ILE A 117 8.77 0.61 11.98
N GLU A 118 7.90 1.60 12.09
CA GLU A 118 6.46 1.35 12.02
C GLU A 118 6.06 0.76 10.68
N MET A 119 6.59 1.32 9.59
CA MET A 119 6.29 0.83 8.26
C MET A 119 6.79 -0.60 8.07
N ALA A 120 8.04 -0.87 8.46
CA ALA A 120 8.62 -2.18 8.28
C ALA A 120 7.81 -3.25 9.02
N ALA A 121 7.45 -2.97 10.26
CA ALA A 121 6.67 -3.90 11.07
C ALA A 121 5.28 -4.12 10.49
N LYS A 122 4.63 -3.04 10.07
CA LYS A 122 3.26 -3.13 9.54
C LYS A 122 3.21 -3.92 8.24
N ILE A 123 4.16 -3.67 7.35
CA ILE A 123 4.21 -4.38 6.07
C ILE A 123 4.41 -5.88 6.31
N ARG A 124 5.33 -6.24 7.19
CA ARG A 124 5.59 -7.65 7.47
C ARG A 124 4.36 -8.31 8.07
N ASP A 125 3.67 -7.60 8.96
CA ASP A 125 2.46 -8.11 9.58
C ASP A 125 1.37 -8.35 8.53
N VAL A 126 1.17 -7.41 7.61
CA VAL A 126 0.15 -7.54 6.58
C VAL A 126 0.48 -8.68 5.61
N ILE A 127 1.72 -8.76 5.15
CA ILE A 127 2.11 -9.80 4.21
C ILE A 127 2.00 -11.18 4.83
N ASP A 128 2.46 -11.33 6.08
CA ASP A 128 2.52 -12.64 6.72
C ASP A 128 1.20 -13.10 7.30
N LYS A 129 0.40 -12.18 7.83
CA LYS A 129 -0.80 -12.53 8.59
C LYS A 129 -2.08 -11.97 8.04
N GLY A 130 -1.98 -10.97 7.17
CA GLY A 130 -3.18 -10.34 6.62
C GLY A 130 -3.94 -11.25 5.69
N LYS A 131 -5.21 -10.92 5.47
CA LYS A 131 -6.02 -11.63 4.50
C LYS A 131 -5.99 -10.87 3.19
N PRO A 132 -6.12 -11.55 2.04
CA PRO A 132 -6.26 -10.84 0.79
C PRO A 132 -7.47 -9.92 0.87
N PHE A 133 -7.34 -8.75 0.26
CA PHE A 133 -8.44 -7.79 0.24
C PHE A 133 -9.52 -8.31 -0.70
N SER A 134 -10.76 -8.25 -0.27
CA SER A 134 -11.86 -8.76 -1.09
C SER A 134 -13.08 -7.86 -1.05
#